data_8ee687db036a9d1ee63a8505a2961967
#
_entry.id   8ee687db036a9d1ee63a8505a2961967
#
_cell.length_a   1.000
_cell.length_b   1.000
_cell.length_c   1.000
_cell.angle_alpha   90.00
_cell.angle_beta   90.00
_cell.angle_gamma   90.00
#
_symmetry.space_group_name_H-M   'P 1'
#
loop_
_entity.id
_entity.type
_entity.pdbx_description
1 polymer ?
#
loop_
_entity_poly.entity_id
_entity_poly.type
_entity_poly.pdbx_seq_one_letter_code
_entity_poly.pdbx_strand_id
1 'polypeptide(L)'
;MNKAARVFTARFLLALAALLALLPALGAESAWAAQRRVKIAVTSQWLREVASFICGDQATVRSLSVMDEAGRERLVARPARGEIIIAFDAADAARHRISEKNKNLRLLFDKVQVTEDELRGAFFDPAMLPFVAQEIMKAVSKIDPESYAYYQRRLAEFQSRIDSAIGVGRHMLAGSGAKLLDLTGAEGVWIRSSIPGVVRPPDEVWNGWLAGDETAMRAAAVAYPNRLTLAAPSGDGDIFVFFHDMLTMIAARLGENQPDKK
;
A
#
# COMPACT_ATOMS: atom_id res chain seq x y z
N MET A 1 -30.63 -62.31 -18.62
CA MET A 1 -29.93 -61.03 -18.45
C MET A 1 -29.28 -60.68 -19.76
N ASN A 2 -29.84 -59.65 -20.47
CA ASN A 2 -29.58 -59.33 -21.89
C ASN A 2 -28.12 -58.89 -22.12
N LYS A 3 -27.45 -59.45 -23.16
CA LYS A 3 -26.09 -59.06 -23.58
C LYS A 3 -25.92 -57.52 -23.76
N ALA A 4 -26.99 -56.85 -24.19
CA ALA A 4 -27.01 -55.38 -24.34
C ALA A 4 -26.82 -54.63 -23.02
N ALA A 5 -27.39 -55.10 -21.91
CA ALA A 5 -27.24 -54.47 -20.58
C ALA A 5 -25.79 -54.58 -20.07
N ARG A 6 -25.10 -55.67 -20.35
CA ARG A 6 -23.69 -55.85 -19.92
C ARG A 6 -22.73 -54.95 -20.70
N VAL A 7 -22.99 -54.67 -21.95
CA VAL A 7 -22.17 -53.77 -22.77
C VAL A 7 -22.38 -52.33 -22.35
N PHE A 8 -23.60 -51.95 -21.98
CA PHE A 8 -23.90 -50.60 -21.51
C PHE A 8 -23.24 -50.29 -20.14
N THR A 9 -23.31 -51.22 -19.20
CA THR A 9 -22.66 -51.06 -17.88
C THR A 9 -21.14 -51.04 -17.99
N ALA A 10 -20.53 -51.81 -18.88
CA ALA A 10 -19.08 -51.80 -19.09
C ALA A 10 -18.60 -50.46 -19.69
N ARG A 11 -19.33 -49.89 -20.64
CA ARG A 11 -19.01 -48.57 -21.24
C ARG A 11 -19.21 -47.43 -20.24
N PHE A 12 -20.24 -47.50 -19.39
CA PHE A 12 -20.47 -46.52 -18.35
C PHE A 12 -19.37 -46.52 -17.29
N LEU A 13 -18.94 -47.68 -16.84
CA LEU A 13 -17.83 -47.86 -15.87
C LEU A 13 -16.49 -47.37 -16.45
N LEU A 14 -16.22 -47.60 -17.74
CA LEU A 14 -15.04 -47.07 -18.42
C LEU A 14 -15.05 -45.54 -18.53
N ALA A 15 -16.17 -44.95 -18.84
CA ALA A 15 -16.34 -43.49 -18.90
C ALA A 15 -16.19 -42.82 -17.51
N LEU A 16 -16.73 -43.45 -16.45
CA LEU A 16 -16.59 -43.01 -15.09
C LEU A 16 -15.15 -43.12 -14.58
N ALA A 17 -14.45 -44.23 -14.92
CA ALA A 17 -13.03 -44.39 -14.59
C ALA A 17 -12.13 -43.38 -15.31
N ALA A 18 -12.41 -43.04 -16.57
CA ALA A 18 -11.70 -42.02 -17.31
C ALA A 18 -11.94 -40.59 -16.72
N LEU A 19 -13.17 -40.32 -16.27
CA LEU A 19 -13.51 -39.07 -15.60
C LEU A 19 -12.81 -38.91 -14.24
N LEU A 20 -12.76 -39.99 -13.45
CA LEU A 20 -12.04 -40.04 -12.17
C LEU A 20 -10.52 -39.94 -12.34
N ALA A 21 -9.95 -40.41 -13.42
CA ALA A 21 -8.53 -40.29 -13.73
C ALA A 21 -8.12 -38.86 -14.14
N LEU A 22 -9.06 -38.02 -14.60
CA LEU A 22 -8.83 -36.62 -14.96
C LEU A 22 -8.86 -35.66 -13.75
N LEU A 23 -9.52 -36.02 -12.65
CA LEU A 23 -9.62 -35.24 -11.43
C LEU A 23 -8.26 -34.86 -10.80
N PRO A 24 -7.26 -35.75 -10.67
CA PRO A 24 -5.96 -35.36 -10.11
C PRO A 24 -5.15 -34.44 -11.03
N ALA A 25 -5.38 -34.42 -12.33
CA ALA A 25 -4.69 -33.50 -13.25
C ALA A 25 -5.11 -32.04 -13.05
N LEU A 26 -6.40 -31.78 -12.74
CA LEU A 26 -6.93 -30.46 -12.44
C LEU A 26 -6.46 -29.92 -11.07
N GLY A 27 -6.19 -30.81 -10.11
CA GLY A 27 -5.66 -30.45 -8.78
C GLY A 27 -4.15 -30.18 -8.77
N ALA A 28 -3.41 -30.78 -9.69
CA ALA A 28 -1.96 -30.66 -9.74
C ALA A 28 -1.51 -29.28 -10.23
N GLU A 29 -2.22 -28.65 -11.15
CA GLU A 29 -1.88 -27.30 -11.65
C GLU A 29 -2.00 -26.24 -10.56
N SER A 30 -3.00 -26.32 -9.69
CA SER A 30 -3.16 -25.36 -8.59
C SER A 30 -2.09 -25.55 -7.49
N ALA A 31 -1.66 -26.77 -7.22
CA ALA A 31 -0.57 -27.04 -6.28
C ALA A 31 0.80 -26.61 -6.82
N TRP A 32 1.04 -26.74 -8.11
CA TRP A 32 2.27 -26.26 -8.77
C TRP A 32 2.33 -24.75 -8.84
N ALA A 33 1.20 -24.06 -9.07
CA ALA A 33 1.11 -22.60 -9.05
C ALA A 33 1.37 -22.04 -7.64
N ALA A 34 0.87 -22.68 -6.58
CA ALA A 34 1.13 -22.29 -5.19
C ALA A 34 2.60 -22.43 -4.78
N GLN A 35 3.34 -23.36 -5.38
CA GLN A 35 4.74 -23.64 -5.06
C GLN A 35 5.72 -22.66 -5.75
N ARG A 36 5.28 -21.91 -6.75
CA ARG A 36 6.09 -20.95 -7.51
C ARG A 36 5.99 -19.50 -7.04
N ARG A 37 5.15 -19.19 -6.06
CA ARG A 37 5.01 -17.80 -5.59
C ARG A 37 6.33 -17.27 -5.07
N VAL A 38 6.79 -16.17 -5.66
CA VAL A 38 7.97 -15.44 -5.17
C VAL A 38 7.70 -14.93 -3.76
N LYS A 39 8.65 -15.13 -2.84
CA LYS A 39 8.55 -14.61 -1.48
C LYS A 39 9.35 -13.33 -1.38
N ILE A 40 8.69 -12.26 -1.01
CA ILE A 40 9.25 -10.92 -0.94
C ILE A 40 9.11 -10.41 0.49
N ALA A 41 10.22 -9.96 1.07
CA ALA A 41 10.26 -9.21 2.30
C ALA A 41 10.53 -7.74 1.95
N VAL A 42 9.76 -6.82 2.48
CA VAL A 42 9.96 -5.38 2.30
C VAL A 42 10.30 -4.74 3.62
N THR A 43 11.07 -3.67 3.61
CA THR A 43 11.55 -3.00 4.83
C THR A 43 10.42 -2.37 5.61
N SER A 44 9.50 -1.65 4.97
CA SER A 44 8.43 -0.92 5.64
C SER A 44 7.05 -1.45 5.33
N GLN A 45 6.10 -1.14 6.20
CA GLN A 45 4.70 -1.46 5.98
C GLN A 45 4.14 -0.75 4.75
N TRP A 46 4.51 0.50 4.51
CA TRP A 46 4.08 1.23 3.32
C TRP A 46 4.56 0.58 2.02
N LEU A 47 5.81 0.13 1.98
CA LEU A 47 6.31 -0.66 0.85
C LEU A 47 5.50 -1.95 0.69
N ARG A 48 5.08 -2.59 1.80
CA ARG A 48 4.25 -3.80 1.74
C ARG A 48 2.93 -3.53 1.04
N GLU A 49 2.24 -2.43 1.37
CA GLU A 49 0.94 -2.11 0.78
C GLU A 49 1.06 -1.92 -0.74
N VAL A 50 2.04 -1.13 -1.18
CA VAL A 50 2.27 -0.89 -2.60
C VAL A 50 2.75 -2.16 -3.31
N ALA A 51 3.72 -2.89 -2.73
CA ALA A 51 4.24 -4.12 -3.32
C ALA A 51 3.17 -5.22 -3.39
N SER A 52 2.33 -5.37 -2.37
CA SER A 52 1.21 -6.32 -2.38
C SER A 52 0.22 -6.00 -3.48
N PHE A 53 -0.08 -4.71 -3.68
CA PHE A 53 -0.95 -4.30 -4.78
C PHE A 53 -0.35 -4.67 -6.15
N ILE A 54 0.91 -4.33 -6.39
CA ILE A 54 1.58 -4.60 -7.68
C ILE A 54 1.74 -6.09 -7.92
N CYS A 55 2.15 -6.84 -6.89
CA CYS A 55 2.39 -8.29 -7.01
C CYS A 55 1.10 -9.11 -7.09
N GLY A 56 0.02 -8.68 -6.43
CA GLY A 56 -1.22 -9.42 -6.35
C GLY A 56 -0.98 -10.88 -5.93
N ASP A 57 -1.52 -11.81 -6.70
CA ASP A 57 -1.41 -13.26 -6.42
C ASP A 57 -0.09 -13.89 -6.89
N GLN A 58 0.77 -13.16 -7.61
CA GLN A 58 2.02 -13.71 -8.17
C GLN A 58 3.13 -13.81 -7.13
N ALA A 59 3.08 -13.02 -6.05
CA ALA A 59 4.05 -13.11 -4.97
C ALA A 59 3.39 -13.01 -3.60
N THR A 60 4.08 -13.53 -2.59
CA THR A 60 3.73 -13.31 -1.19
C THR A 60 4.63 -12.20 -0.64
N VAL A 61 4.03 -11.09 -0.25
CA VAL A 61 4.74 -9.92 0.28
C VAL A 61 4.50 -9.81 1.78
N ARG A 62 5.57 -9.61 2.54
CA ARG A 62 5.49 -9.33 3.98
C ARG A 62 6.40 -8.16 4.35
N SER A 63 6.03 -7.41 5.38
CA SER A 63 6.89 -6.38 5.94
C SER A 63 7.85 -6.94 7.00
N LEU A 64 9.02 -6.31 7.12
CA LEU A 64 9.97 -6.55 8.21
C LEU A 64 9.69 -5.66 9.42
N SER A 65 8.92 -4.61 9.24
CA SER A 65 8.50 -3.69 10.28
C SER A 65 6.99 -3.46 10.27
N VAL A 66 6.47 -2.94 11.37
CA VAL A 66 5.08 -2.53 11.53
C VAL A 66 5.03 -1.13 12.13
N MET A 67 3.98 -0.40 11.82
CA MET A 67 3.70 0.88 12.48
C MET A 67 3.02 0.61 13.83
N ASP A 68 3.50 1.28 14.90
CA ASP A 68 2.80 1.27 16.19
C ASP A 68 1.65 2.30 16.18
N GLU A 69 0.85 2.34 17.25
CA GLU A 69 -0.28 3.27 17.40
C GLU A 69 0.13 4.74 17.36
N ALA A 70 1.40 5.03 17.64
CA ALA A 70 1.97 6.37 17.55
C ALA A 70 2.54 6.70 16.16
N GLY A 71 2.36 5.82 15.17
CA GLY A 71 2.87 5.98 13.82
C GLY A 71 4.39 5.80 13.70
N ARG A 72 5.04 5.14 14.68
CA ARG A 72 6.49 4.87 14.65
C ARG A 72 6.74 3.48 14.10
N GLU A 73 7.71 3.37 13.21
CA GLU A 73 8.11 2.10 12.63
C GLU A 73 8.91 1.25 13.63
N ARG A 74 8.51 0.00 13.81
CA ARG A 74 9.16 -0.97 14.67
C ARG A 74 9.51 -2.24 13.90
N LEU A 75 10.80 -2.61 13.92
CA LEU A 75 11.28 -3.86 13.34
C LEU A 75 10.69 -5.07 14.10
N VAL A 76 10.01 -5.96 13.39
CA VAL A 76 9.35 -7.16 13.96
C VAL A 76 9.88 -8.46 13.42
N ALA A 77 10.55 -8.44 12.27
CA ALA A 77 11.04 -9.65 11.62
C ALA A 77 12.40 -9.41 10.94
N ARG A 78 13.08 -10.51 10.63
CA ARG A 78 14.27 -10.53 9.76
C ARG A 78 13.93 -11.21 8.44
N PRO A 79 14.64 -10.90 7.35
CA PRO A 79 14.49 -11.65 6.10
C PRO A 79 14.77 -13.13 6.31
N ALA A 80 13.91 -13.98 5.76
CA ALA A 80 14.14 -15.42 5.75
C ALA A 80 15.10 -15.82 4.62
N ARG A 81 15.66 -17.01 4.73
CA ARG A 81 16.57 -17.53 3.71
C ARG A 81 15.82 -17.70 2.38
N GLY A 82 16.37 -17.11 1.33
CA GLY A 82 15.80 -17.21 -0.03
C GLY A 82 14.70 -16.22 -0.35
N GLU A 83 14.29 -15.36 0.59
CA GLU A 83 13.41 -14.25 0.27
C GLU A 83 14.15 -13.17 -0.52
N ILE A 84 13.45 -12.57 -1.47
CA ILE A 84 13.88 -11.33 -2.09
C ILE A 84 13.55 -10.19 -1.14
N ILE A 85 14.48 -9.28 -0.97
CA ILE A 85 14.34 -8.15 -0.06
C ILE A 85 14.22 -6.90 -0.91
N ILE A 86 13.17 -6.11 -0.69
CA ILE A 86 13.01 -4.80 -1.33
C ILE A 86 13.12 -3.75 -0.23
N ALA A 87 14.07 -2.85 -0.41
CA ALA A 87 14.25 -1.67 0.42
C ALA A 87 14.14 -0.42 -0.46
N PHE A 88 13.80 0.69 0.16
CA PHE A 88 13.67 1.94 -0.57
C PHE A 88 15.04 2.39 -1.09
N ASP A 89 16.02 2.48 -0.21
CA ASP A 89 17.41 2.81 -0.49
C ASP A 89 18.38 2.06 0.42
N ALA A 90 19.67 2.37 0.32
CA ALA A 90 20.72 1.76 1.14
C ALA A 90 20.60 2.13 2.62
N ALA A 91 20.17 3.36 2.94
CA ALA A 91 19.99 3.80 4.31
C ALA A 91 18.82 3.08 4.97
N ASP A 92 17.72 2.90 4.24
CA ASP A 92 16.57 2.10 4.66
C ASP A 92 16.97 0.63 4.93
N ALA A 93 17.70 0.00 4.02
CA ALA A 93 18.22 -1.35 4.21
C ALA A 93 19.10 -1.44 5.46
N ALA A 94 19.99 -0.45 5.69
CA ALA A 94 20.87 -0.41 6.85
C ALA A 94 20.08 -0.28 8.17
N ARG A 95 19.03 0.54 8.24
CA ARG A 95 18.13 0.63 9.41
C ARG A 95 17.55 -0.74 9.78
N HIS A 96 17.25 -1.57 8.77
CA HIS A 96 16.74 -2.93 8.95
C HIS A 96 17.85 -3.98 9.11
N ARG A 97 19.12 -3.55 9.28
CA ARG A 97 20.31 -4.41 9.45
C ARG A 97 20.52 -5.37 8.28
N ILE A 98 20.17 -4.91 7.08
CA ILE A 98 20.37 -5.65 5.84
C ILE A 98 21.63 -5.13 5.17
N SER A 99 22.58 -6.03 4.89
CA SER A 99 23.83 -5.66 4.22
C SER A 99 23.59 -5.41 2.74
N GLU A 100 24.17 -4.36 2.18
CA GLU A 100 24.16 -4.08 0.73
C GLU A 100 24.78 -5.21 -0.11
N LYS A 101 25.65 -6.03 0.50
CA LYS A 101 26.25 -7.21 -0.15
C LYS A 101 25.26 -8.39 -0.26
N ASN A 102 24.04 -8.25 0.28
CA ASN A 102 23.04 -9.30 0.18
C ASN A 102 22.56 -9.43 -1.27
N LYS A 103 22.78 -10.59 -1.88
CA LYS A 103 22.44 -10.87 -3.29
C LYS A 103 20.93 -10.78 -3.57
N ASN A 104 20.12 -10.94 -2.55
CA ASN A 104 18.67 -10.88 -2.66
C ASN A 104 18.10 -9.48 -2.41
N LEU A 105 18.94 -8.50 -2.05
CA LEU A 105 18.52 -7.12 -1.85
C LEU A 105 18.27 -6.43 -3.19
N ARG A 106 17.17 -5.71 -3.26
CA ARG A 106 16.81 -4.81 -4.36
C ARG A 106 16.51 -3.45 -3.75
N LEU A 107 17.30 -2.46 -4.13
CA LEU A 107 17.05 -1.06 -3.80
C LEU A 107 16.18 -0.46 -4.88
N LEU A 108 15.11 0.24 -4.49
CA LEU A 108 14.25 0.94 -5.44
C LEU A 108 14.96 2.20 -5.98
N PHE A 109 15.65 2.91 -5.09
CA PHE A 109 16.39 4.14 -5.41
C PHE A 109 17.83 3.98 -4.93
N ASP A 110 18.68 3.37 -5.77
CA ASP A 110 20.08 3.05 -5.42
C ASP A 110 21.03 4.25 -5.44
N LYS A 111 20.64 5.35 -6.06
CA LYS A 111 21.46 6.56 -6.27
C LYS A 111 20.97 7.78 -5.49
N VAL A 112 19.87 7.67 -4.79
CA VAL A 112 19.26 8.77 -4.05
C VAL A 112 19.21 8.37 -2.59
N GLN A 113 19.86 9.14 -1.74
CA GLN A 113 19.67 9.02 -0.29
C GLN A 113 18.48 9.88 0.09
N VAL A 114 17.51 9.26 0.73
CA VAL A 114 16.28 9.92 1.18
C VAL A 114 16.24 9.88 2.69
N THR A 115 15.87 10.97 3.31
CA THR A 115 15.64 10.99 4.76
C THR A 115 14.42 10.15 5.12
N GLU A 116 14.29 9.76 6.38
CA GLU A 116 13.13 8.97 6.84
C GLU A 116 11.81 9.71 6.61
N ASP A 117 11.80 11.03 6.81
CA ASP A 117 10.62 11.87 6.59
C ASP A 117 10.27 11.99 5.10
N GLU A 118 11.26 12.13 4.23
CA GLU A 118 11.04 12.14 2.78
C GLU A 118 10.55 10.77 2.29
N LEU A 119 11.11 9.68 2.83
CA LEU A 119 10.67 8.33 2.54
C LEU A 119 9.20 8.14 2.90
N ARG A 120 8.82 8.54 4.12
CA ARG A 120 7.43 8.49 4.56
C ARG A 120 6.55 9.38 3.69
N GLY A 121 7.01 10.60 3.37
CA GLY A 121 6.32 11.55 2.50
C GLY A 121 6.04 11.00 1.10
N ALA A 122 6.95 10.19 0.54
CA ALA A 122 6.79 9.62 -0.80
C ALA A 122 5.56 8.72 -0.95
N PHE A 123 5.08 8.09 0.13
CA PHE A 123 3.86 7.27 0.11
C PHE A 123 2.57 8.09 0.17
N PHE A 124 2.65 9.36 0.55
CA PHE A 124 1.52 10.28 0.63
C PHE A 124 1.55 11.34 -0.46
N ASP A 125 2.59 11.37 -1.26
CA ASP A 125 2.68 12.27 -2.41
C ASP A 125 2.12 11.60 -3.67
N PRO A 126 0.95 12.05 -4.17
CA PRO A 126 0.36 11.47 -5.37
C PRO A 126 1.23 11.65 -6.62
N ALA A 127 2.22 12.55 -6.60
CA ALA A 127 3.19 12.68 -7.67
C ALA A 127 4.34 11.65 -7.53
N MET A 128 4.74 11.31 -6.32
CA MET A 128 5.84 10.36 -6.05
C MET A 128 5.38 8.91 -5.98
N LEU A 129 4.20 8.65 -5.45
CA LEU A 129 3.67 7.30 -5.24
C LEU A 129 3.64 6.43 -6.52
N PRO A 130 3.27 6.96 -7.71
CA PRO A 130 3.36 6.21 -8.97
C PRO A 130 4.80 5.78 -9.32
N PHE A 131 5.81 6.60 -9.00
CA PHE A 131 7.21 6.25 -9.21
C PHE A 131 7.66 5.12 -8.28
N VAL A 132 7.25 5.16 -7.00
CA VAL A 132 7.51 4.06 -6.07
C VAL A 132 6.92 2.75 -6.60
N ALA A 133 5.66 2.77 -7.03
CA ALA A 133 4.98 1.63 -7.62
C ALA A 133 5.68 1.12 -8.89
N GLN A 134 6.16 2.02 -9.74
CA GLN A 134 6.90 1.69 -10.95
C GLN A 134 8.25 1.02 -10.63
N GLU A 135 9.00 1.51 -9.64
CA GLU A 135 10.28 0.90 -9.26
C GLU A 135 10.06 -0.50 -8.63
N ILE A 136 9.00 -0.66 -7.84
CA ILE A 136 8.57 -1.98 -7.35
C ILE A 136 8.26 -2.90 -8.53
N MET A 137 7.44 -2.46 -9.50
CA MET A 137 7.12 -3.22 -10.70
C MET A 137 8.38 -3.65 -11.45
N LYS A 138 9.33 -2.75 -11.65
CA LYS A 138 10.63 -3.07 -12.30
C LYS A 138 11.43 -4.10 -11.51
N ALA A 139 11.45 -3.96 -10.17
CA ALA A 139 12.18 -4.89 -9.30
C ALA A 139 11.58 -6.30 -9.36
N VAL A 140 10.25 -6.44 -9.24
CA VAL A 140 9.57 -7.74 -9.28
C VAL A 140 9.63 -8.37 -10.68
N SER A 141 9.54 -7.58 -11.74
CA SER A 141 9.65 -8.08 -13.11
C SER A 141 11.03 -8.65 -13.46
N LYS A 142 12.09 -8.16 -12.82
CA LYS A 142 13.44 -8.76 -12.97
C LYS A 142 13.55 -10.13 -12.29
N ILE A 143 12.72 -10.38 -11.28
CA ILE A 143 12.71 -11.62 -10.50
C ILE A 143 11.80 -12.65 -11.17
N ASP A 144 10.67 -12.21 -11.67
CA ASP A 144 9.63 -13.00 -12.33
C ASP A 144 9.26 -12.36 -13.67
N PRO A 145 10.09 -12.56 -14.71
CA PRO A 145 9.84 -11.99 -16.03
C PRO A 145 8.59 -12.55 -16.73
N GLU A 146 8.17 -13.76 -16.37
CA GLU A 146 6.99 -14.41 -16.97
C GLU A 146 5.70 -13.65 -16.63
N SER A 147 5.65 -13.03 -15.45
CA SER A 147 4.51 -12.25 -14.97
C SER A 147 4.58 -10.75 -15.32
N TYR A 148 5.52 -10.32 -16.18
CA TYR A 148 5.71 -8.90 -16.51
C TYR A 148 4.44 -8.19 -16.96
N ALA A 149 3.68 -8.79 -17.88
CA ALA A 149 2.43 -8.22 -18.40
C ALA A 149 1.35 -8.08 -17.29
N TYR A 150 1.36 -8.98 -16.31
CA TYR A 150 0.49 -8.88 -15.13
C TYR A 150 0.87 -7.67 -14.29
N TYR A 151 2.16 -7.51 -13.95
CA TYR A 151 2.63 -6.40 -13.14
C TYR A 151 2.41 -5.05 -13.80
N GLN A 152 2.54 -4.97 -15.14
CA GLN A 152 2.22 -3.74 -15.87
C GLN A 152 0.74 -3.35 -15.75
N ARG A 153 -0.18 -4.31 -15.87
CA ARG A 153 -1.61 -4.05 -15.69
C ARG A 153 -1.92 -3.58 -14.27
N ARG A 154 -1.28 -4.20 -13.27
CA ARG A 154 -1.44 -3.79 -11.86
C ARG A 154 -0.91 -2.38 -11.62
N LEU A 155 0.20 -2.00 -12.23
CA LEU A 155 0.72 -0.63 -12.17
C LEU A 155 -0.26 0.38 -12.78
N ALA A 156 -0.82 0.10 -13.96
CA ALA A 156 -1.81 0.95 -14.59
C ALA A 156 -3.09 1.09 -13.72
N GLU A 157 -3.55 -0.01 -13.12
CA GLU A 157 -4.67 0.00 -12.18
C GLU A 157 -4.33 0.84 -10.93
N PHE A 158 -3.12 0.70 -10.39
CA PHE A 158 -2.66 1.48 -9.25
C PHE A 158 -2.71 2.98 -9.52
N GLN A 159 -2.17 3.41 -10.65
CA GLN A 159 -2.20 4.82 -11.09
C GLN A 159 -3.63 5.34 -11.25
N SER A 160 -4.50 4.57 -11.90
CA SER A 160 -5.92 4.93 -12.04
C SER A 160 -6.64 5.07 -10.69
N ARG A 161 -6.30 4.25 -9.70
CA ARG A 161 -6.89 4.35 -8.36
C ARG A 161 -6.41 5.58 -7.60
N ILE A 162 -5.14 6.00 -7.78
CA ILE A 162 -4.65 7.28 -7.22
C ILE A 162 -5.50 8.44 -7.75
N ASP A 163 -5.65 8.53 -9.07
CA ASP A 163 -6.43 9.60 -9.71
C ASP A 163 -7.89 9.59 -9.23
N SER A 164 -8.48 8.41 -9.13
CA SER A 164 -9.84 8.23 -8.61
C SER A 164 -9.97 8.68 -7.15
N ALA A 165 -9.03 8.31 -6.28
CA ALA A 165 -9.06 8.69 -4.87
C ALA A 165 -8.95 10.20 -4.68
N ILE A 166 -8.07 10.86 -5.45
CA ILE A 166 -7.96 12.33 -5.46
C ILE A 166 -9.27 12.96 -5.96
N GLY A 167 -9.85 12.42 -7.04
CA GLY A 167 -11.12 12.89 -7.61
C GLY A 167 -12.28 12.78 -6.62
N VAL A 168 -12.37 11.65 -5.90
CA VAL A 168 -13.38 11.44 -4.85
C VAL A 168 -13.23 12.47 -3.73
N GLY A 169 -12.01 12.69 -3.22
CA GLY A 169 -11.75 13.69 -2.18
C GLY A 169 -12.19 15.09 -2.60
N ARG A 170 -11.83 15.50 -3.81
CA ARG A 170 -12.26 16.79 -4.36
C ARG A 170 -13.78 16.92 -4.48
N HIS A 171 -14.45 15.84 -4.90
CA HIS A 171 -15.90 15.83 -5.04
C HIS A 171 -16.63 15.87 -3.69
N MET A 172 -16.21 15.04 -2.73
CA MET A 172 -16.83 14.97 -1.40
C MET A 172 -16.78 16.30 -0.65
N LEU A 173 -15.73 17.08 -0.88
CA LEU A 173 -15.48 18.34 -0.17
C LEU A 173 -15.76 19.57 -1.04
N ALA A 174 -16.21 19.36 -2.29
CA ALA A 174 -16.61 20.43 -3.18
C ALA A 174 -17.78 21.21 -2.57
N GLY A 175 -17.61 22.53 -2.47
CA GLY A 175 -18.67 23.41 -1.93
C GLY A 175 -18.80 23.42 -0.40
N SER A 176 -17.96 22.68 0.34
CA SER A 176 -17.96 22.73 1.81
C SER A 176 -17.57 24.11 2.35
N GLY A 177 -16.82 24.90 1.55
CA GLY A 177 -16.27 26.20 1.97
C GLY A 177 -15.29 26.08 3.15
N ALA A 178 -14.95 24.86 3.53
CA ALA A 178 -14.10 24.58 4.68
C ALA A 178 -12.67 25.08 4.44
N LYS A 179 -12.14 25.78 5.42
CA LYS A 179 -10.73 26.13 5.49
C LYS A 179 -10.05 25.19 6.47
N LEU A 180 -9.16 24.34 5.98
CA LEU A 180 -8.40 23.40 6.78
C LEU A 180 -6.97 23.86 6.90
N LEU A 181 -6.44 23.80 8.12
CA LEU A 181 -5.00 23.93 8.37
C LEU A 181 -4.43 22.51 8.50
N ASP A 182 -3.50 22.19 7.62
CA ASP A 182 -2.78 20.94 7.66
C ASP A 182 -1.67 20.99 8.71
N LEU A 183 -1.87 20.26 9.79
CA LEU A 183 -0.89 20.04 10.85
C LEU A 183 -0.35 18.60 10.83
N THR A 184 -0.68 17.83 9.80
CA THR A 184 -0.17 16.47 9.64
C THR A 184 1.27 16.50 9.13
N GLY A 185 2.00 15.46 9.37
CA GLY A 185 3.35 15.29 8.83
C GLY A 185 3.33 14.91 7.34
N ALA A 186 3.77 13.71 7.06
CA ALA A 186 3.86 13.18 5.70
C ALA A 186 2.50 13.09 4.99
N GLU A 187 1.43 12.80 5.71
CA GLU A 187 0.05 12.63 5.22
C GLU A 187 -0.51 13.93 4.61
N GLY A 188 0.01 15.08 5.03
CA GLY A 188 -0.45 16.39 4.58
C GLY A 188 -0.31 16.63 3.09
N VAL A 189 0.64 16.00 2.43
CA VAL A 189 0.80 16.12 0.98
C VAL A 189 -0.41 15.53 0.27
N TRP A 190 -0.88 14.36 0.70
CA TRP A 190 -2.09 13.73 0.16
C TRP A 190 -3.33 14.58 0.41
N ILE A 191 -3.49 15.07 1.64
CA ILE A 191 -4.63 15.90 2.04
C ILE A 191 -4.70 17.16 1.18
N ARG A 192 -3.59 17.90 1.03
CA ARG A 192 -3.54 19.11 0.20
C ARG A 192 -3.82 18.85 -1.27
N SER A 193 -3.40 17.70 -1.78
CA SER A 193 -3.64 17.30 -3.17
C SER A 193 -5.09 16.92 -3.43
N SER A 194 -5.75 16.35 -2.42
CA SER A 194 -7.12 15.83 -2.53
C SER A 194 -8.19 16.85 -2.14
N ILE A 195 -7.87 17.80 -1.25
CA ILE A 195 -8.84 18.75 -0.69
C ILE A 195 -8.48 20.18 -1.06
N PRO A 196 -9.27 20.85 -1.90
CA PRO A 196 -9.07 22.26 -2.21
C PRO A 196 -9.19 23.16 -0.97
N GLY A 197 -8.33 24.15 -0.86
CA GLY A 197 -8.38 25.14 0.24
C GLY A 197 -7.70 24.72 1.53
N VAL A 198 -7.04 23.57 1.55
CA VAL A 198 -6.15 23.19 2.65
C VAL A 198 -4.85 24.00 2.56
N VAL A 199 -4.45 24.59 3.66
CA VAL A 199 -3.23 25.39 3.76
C VAL A 199 -2.27 24.79 4.79
N ARG A 200 -0.99 24.95 4.53
CA ARG A 200 0.06 24.64 5.49
C ARG A 200 0.28 25.86 6.39
N PRO A 201 0.58 25.71 7.67
CA PRO A 201 1.00 26.82 8.52
C PRO A 201 2.24 27.51 7.93
N PRO A 202 2.49 28.80 8.26
CA PRO A 202 3.77 29.43 7.96
C PRO A 202 4.94 28.60 8.47
N ASP A 203 6.06 28.61 7.76
CA ASP A 203 7.20 27.73 8.02
C ASP A 203 7.76 27.88 9.46
N GLU A 204 7.71 29.06 10.03
CA GLU A 204 8.13 29.31 11.40
C GLU A 204 7.28 28.51 12.41
N VAL A 205 5.95 28.55 12.24
CA VAL A 205 5.01 27.81 13.09
C VAL A 205 5.13 26.31 12.84
N TRP A 206 5.27 25.92 11.58
CA TRP A 206 5.42 24.53 11.18
C TRP A 206 6.71 23.91 11.75
N ASN A 207 7.83 24.58 11.58
CA ASN A 207 9.13 24.10 12.08
C ASN A 207 9.15 24.04 13.61
N GLY A 208 8.57 25.02 14.30
CA GLY A 208 8.42 24.98 15.76
C GLY A 208 7.54 23.82 16.22
N TRP A 209 6.46 23.55 15.49
CA TRP A 209 5.57 22.41 15.80
C TRP A 209 6.25 21.06 15.57
N LEU A 210 6.98 20.87 14.46
CA LEU A 210 7.78 19.66 14.21
C LEU A 210 8.87 19.45 15.25
N ALA A 211 9.46 20.53 15.76
CA ALA A 211 10.45 20.49 16.83
C ALA A 211 9.82 20.26 18.23
N GLY A 212 8.50 20.21 18.33
CA GLY A 212 7.80 20.08 19.60
C GLY A 212 7.78 21.38 20.40
N ASP A 213 7.92 22.56 19.75
CA ASP A 213 7.84 23.85 20.40
C ASP A 213 6.42 24.09 20.94
N GLU A 214 6.32 24.13 22.29
CA GLU A 214 5.04 24.31 22.99
C GLU A 214 4.37 25.65 22.63
N THR A 215 5.15 26.68 22.35
CA THR A 215 4.64 28.00 21.96
C THR A 215 3.99 27.95 20.57
N ALA A 216 4.65 27.33 19.60
CA ALA A 216 4.10 27.13 18.25
C ALA A 216 2.85 26.25 18.28
N MET A 217 2.84 25.19 19.10
CA MET A 217 1.69 24.31 19.29
C MET A 217 0.50 25.08 19.92
N ARG A 218 0.73 25.93 20.90
CA ARG A 218 -0.29 26.78 21.51
C ARG A 218 -0.84 27.81 20.54
N ALA A 219 0.02 28.47 19.76
CA ALA A 219 -0.40 29.42 18.74
C ALA A 219 -1.29 28.75 17.69
N ALA A 220 -0.89 27.58 17.19
CA ALA A 220 -1.71 26.78 16.28
C ALA A 220 -3.04 26.34 16.92
N ALA A 221 -3.04 25.98 18.20
CA ALA A 221 -4.25 25.58 18.92
C ALA A 221 -5.26 26.72 19.11
N VAL A 222 -4.78 27.94 19.36
CA VAL A 222 -5.64 29.14 19.49
C VAL A 222 -6.23 29.54 18.14
N ALA A 223 -5.42 29.49 17.07
CA ALA A 223 -5.88 29.84 15.73
C ALA A 223 -6.86 28.80 15.13
N TYR A 224 -6.73 27.52 15.52
CA TYR A 224 -7.49 26.40 14.98
C TYR A 224 -7.97 25.46 16.07
N PRO A 225 -8.99 25.85 16.83
CA PRO A 225 -9.45 25.07 18.00
C PRO A 225 -10.07 23.72 17.65
N ASN A 226 -10.62 23.58 16.43
CA ASN A 226 -11.26 22.35 15.98
C ASN A 226 -10.21 21.40 15.36
N ARG A 227 -9.57 20.58 16.18
CA ARG A 227 -8.57 19.61 15.72
C ARG A 227 -9.23 18.32 15.29
N LEU A 228 -8.79 17.81 14.16
CA LEU A 228 -9.05 16.44 13.71
C LEU A 228 -7.75 15.64 13.83
N THR A 229 -7.78 14.57 14.61
CA THR A 229 -6.67 13.63 14.67
C THR A 229 -6.94 12.51 13.64
N LEU A 230 -6.05 12.36 12.69
CA LEU A 230 -6.11 11.26 11.73
C LEU A 230 -5.54 10.01 12.38
N ALA A 231 -6.24 8.88 12.24
CA ALA A 231 -5.74 7.60 12.70
C ALA A 231 -4.51 7.19 11.87
N ALA A 232 -3.53 6.57 12.54
CA ALA A 232 -2.46 5.89 11.82
C ALA A 232 -3.05 4.72 11.01
N PRO A 233 -2.49 4.38 9.84
CA PRO A 233 -2.99 3.26 9.06
C PRO A 233 -2.87 1.97 9.86
N SER A 234 -3.95 1.20 9.90
CA SER A 234 -3.94 -0.15 10.45
C SER A 234 -3.09 -1.06 9.55
N GLY A 235 -2.25 -1.89 10.17
CA GLY A 235 -1.21 -2.67 9.50
C GLY A 235 -1.61 -3.69 8.44
N ASP A 236 -2.89 -3.86 8.16
CA ASP A 236 -3.42 -4.89 7.26
C ASP A 236 -4.33 -4.32 6.17
N GLY A 237 -4.32 -3.00 5.96
CA GLY A 237 -5.18 -2.32 5.01
C GLY A 237 -4.55 -2.11 3.63
N ASP A 238 -5.39 -2.03 2.61
CA ASP A 238 -5.05 -1.47 1.30
C ASP A 238 -4.79 0.03 1.45
N ILE A 239 -3.72 0.56 0.88
CA ILE A 239 -3.36 1.98 0.91
C ILE A 239 -4.50 2.89 0.42
N PHE A 240 -5.32 2.43 -0.52
CA PHE A 240 -6.47 3.18 -1.03
C PHE A 240 -7.63 3.23 -0.04
N VAL A 241 -7.82 2.17 0.74
CA VAL A 241 -8.78 2.17 1.87
C VAL A 241 -8.35 3.19 2.89
N PHE A 242 -7.07 3.23 3.25
CA PHE A 242 -6.54 4.25 4.16
C PHE A 242 -6.79 5.67 3.65
N PHE A 243 -6.52 5.96 2.38
CA PHE A 243 -6.78 7.28 1.80
C PHE A 243 -8.28 7.63 1.79
N HIS A 244 -9.12 6.66 1.47
CA HIS A 244 -10.58 6.84 1.49
C HIS A 244 -11.09 7.13 2.90
N ASP A 245 -10.67 6.35 3.88
CA ASP A 245 -11.09 6.50 5.28
C ASP A 245 -10.65 7.85 5.85
N MET A 246 -9.44 8.30 5.52
CA MET A 246 -8.96 9.61 5.93
C MET A 246 -9.84 10.74 5.35
N LEU A 247 -10.17 10.68 4.07
CA LEU A 247 -11.04 11.68 3.42
C LEU A 247 -12.47 11.64 3.99
N THR A 248 -12.99 10.45 4.24
CA THR A 248 -14.33 10.25 4.81
C THR A 248 -14.41 10.81 6.23
N MET A 249 -13.37 10.58 7.05
CA MET A 249 -13.28 11.13 8.40
C MET A 249 -13.26 12.67 8.38
N ILE A 250 -12.48 13.27 7.47
CA ILE A 250 -12.44 14.72 7.30
C ILE A 250 -13.81 15.24 6.87
N ALA A 251 -14.45 14.61 5.89
CA ALA A 251 -15.75 15.02 5.39
C ALA A 251 -16.85 14.94 6.46
N ALA A 252 -16.89 13.85 7.23
CA ALA A 252 -17.84 13.67 8.33
C ALA A 252 -17.68 14.79 9.38
N ARG A 253 -16.44 15.10 9.77
CA ARG A 253 -16.16 16.13 10.79
C ARG A 253 -16.52 17.53 10.31
N LEU A 254 -16.34 17.82 9.02
CA LEU A 254 -16.75 19.08 8.43
C LEU A 254 -18.27 19.21 8.34
N GLY A 255 -18.97 18.11 8.06
CA GLY A 255 -20.43 18.06 8.04
C GLY A 255 -21.06 18.33 9.41
N GLU A 256 -20.47 17.81 10.49
CA GLU A 256 -20.93 18.05 11.88
C GLU A 256 -20.85 19.54 12.29
N ASN A 257 -19.93 20.30 11.72
CA ASN A 257 -19.70 21.71 12.05
C ASN A 257 -20.47 22.70 11.15
N GLN A 258 -21.27 22.22 10.19
CA GLN A 258 -22.17 23.12 9.44
C GLN A 258 -23.41 23.38 10.31
N PRO A 259 -23.64 24.63 10.77
CA PRO A 259 -24.91 24.96 11.40
C PRO A 259 -26.02 24.69 10.40
N ASP A 260 -27.09 24.01 10.86
CA ASP A 260 -28.27 23.71 10.07
C ASP A 260 -28.62 24.90 9.15
N LYS A 261 -28.42 24.75 7.86
CA LYS A 261 -28.99 25.65 6.87
C LYS A 261 -30.49 25.41 6.89
N LYS A 262 -31.19 26.05 7.85
CA LYS A 262 -32.62 26.23 7.78
C LYS A 262 -32.98 27.38 6.87
#